data_f6cb72663069b3f147eefd82352deb81
#
_entry.id   f6cb72663069b3f147eefd82352deb81
#
_cell.length_a   1.000
_cell.length_b   1.000
_cell.length_c   1.000
_cell.angle_alpha   90.00
_cell.angle_beta   90.00
_cell.angle_gamma   90.00
#
_symmetry.space_group_name_H-M   'P 1'
#
loop_
_entity.id
_entity.type
_entity.pdbx_description
1 polymer ?
#
loop_
_entity_poly.entity_id
_entity_poly.type
_entity_poly.pdbx_seq_one_letter_code
_entity_poly.pdbx_strand_id
1 'polypeptide(L)'
;MYQQILLPVDLADPNLAKPALETAVMLAKASGGIIRLINVLPVTPPMLMEYVPADFDEQQRRSAEDALSIIAGEIALAAGSVTSVVRQGGIYQEVLEEAKEFKADLIVMSSHRVGVRTYFLGSVAGHVVRYAACSVMVVRR
;
A
#
# COMPACT_ATOMS: atom_id res chain seq x y z
N MET A 1 18.01 -8.38 -6.39
CA MET A 1 17.60 -7.80 -5.11
C MET A 1 16.40 -6.91 -5.32
N TYR A 2 15.41 -7.01 -4.46
CA TYR A 2 14.15 -6.26 -4.50
C TYR A 2 13.34 -6.52 -5.76
N GLN A 3 12.98 -7.77 -5.96
CA GLN A 3 12.17 -8.21 -7.08
C GLN A 3 10.68 -8.34 -6.76
N GLN A 4 10.30 -8.36 -5.49
CA GLN A 4 8.91 -8.44 -5.04
C GLN A 4 8.66 -7.25 -4.12
N ILE A 5 8.19 -6.14 -4.69
CA ILE A 5 8.04 -4.88 -3.97
C ILE A 5 6.57 -4.66 -3.63
N LEU A 6 6.27 -4.50 -2.35
CA LEU A 6 4.94 -4.16 -1.88
C LEU A 6 4.88 -2.68 -1.54
N LEU A 7 3.83 -2.00 -2.01
CA LEU A 7 3.69 -0.56 -1.82
C LEU A 7 2.28 -0.21 -1.33
N PRO A 8 2.15 0.14 -0.05
CA PRO A 8 0.88 0.61 0.49
C PRO A 8 0.48 1.97 -0.08
N VAL A 9 -0.79 2.11 -0.43
CA VAL A 9 -1.37 3.34 -0.97
C VAL A 9 -2.56 3.75 -0.11
N ASP A 10 -2.55 4.99 0.34
CA ASP A 10 -3.70 5.61 1.00
C ASP A 10 -4.57 6.27 -0.07
N LEU A 11 -5.73 5.68 -0.35
CA LEU A 11 -6.61 6.20 -1.40
C LEU A 11 -7.34 7.48 -1.00
N ALA A 12 -7.33 7.85 0.27
CA ALA A 12 -7.86 9.15 0.70
C ALA A 12 -6.95 10.30 0.24
N ASP A 13 -5.66 10.03 0.08
CA ASP A 13 -4.69 11.01 -0.44
C ASP A 13 -3.62 10.30 -1.26
N PRO A 14 -3.95 9.90 -2.51
CA PRO A 14 -3.02 9.12 -3.33
C PRO A 14 -1.70 9.84 -3.63
N ASN A 15 -1.69 11.17 -3.59
CA ASN A 15 -0.48 11.94 -3.86
C ASN A 15 0.62 11.71 -2.84
N LEU A 16 0.27 11.29 -1.62
CA LEU A 16 1.26 10.94 -0.60
C LEU A 16 2.13 9.77 -1.04
N ALA A 17 1.60 8.88 -1.87
CA ALA A 17 2.35 7.71 -2.33
C ALA A 17 3.31 8.02 -3.48
N LYS A 18 3.22 9.18 -4.12
CA LYS A 18 4.04 9.48 -5.32
C LYS A 18 5.54 9.30 -5.11
N PRO A 19 6.17 9.88 -4.07
CA PRO A 19 7.60 9.69 -3.89
C PRO A 19 7.99 8.22 -3.70
N ALA A 20 7.21 7.48 -2.91
CA ALA A 20 7.44 6.06 -2.70
C ALA A 20 7.25 5.28 -3.99
N LEU A 21 6.23 5.63 -4.78
CA LEU A 21 5.95 4.98 -6.06
C LEU A 21 7.08 5.21 -7.05
N GLU A 22 7.57 6.43 -7.18
CA GLU A 22 8.70 6.75 -8.05
C GLU A 22 9.94 5.95 -7.68
N THR A 23 10.22 5.84 -6.37
CA THR A 23 11.35 5.07 -5.87
C THR A 23 11.16 3.58 -6.17
N ALA A 24 9.97 3.04 -5.94
CA ALA A 24 9.68 1.64 -6.22
C ALA A 24 9.81 1.31 -7.71
N VAL A 25 9.34 2.20 -8.58
CA VAL A 25 9.46 2.03 -10.04
C VAL A 25 10.93 2.01 -10.46
N MET A 26 11.72 2.92 -9.91
CA MET A 26 13.16 2.95 -10.19
C MET A 26 13.84 1.64 -9.80
N LEU A 27 13.53 1.12 -8.63
CA LEU A 27 14.09 -0.14 -8.15
C LEU A 27 13.61 -1.33 -8.98
N ALA A 28 12.34 -1.36 -9.34
CA ALA A 28 11.79 -2.44 -10.15
C ALA A 28 12.39 -2.45 -11.56
N LYS A 29 12.62 -1.28 -12.14
CA LYS A 29 13.30 -1.19 -13.45
C LYS A 29 14.71 -1.75 -13.39
N ALA A 30 15.42 -1.43 -12.30
CA ALA A 30 16.80 -1.90 -12.14
C ALA A 30 16.89 -3.42 -11.92
N SER A 31 15.93 -4.01 -11.22
CA SER A 31 15.96 -5.42 -10.84
C SER A 31 15.17 -6.34 -11.78
N GLY A 32 14.32 -5.77 -12.64
CA GLY A 32 13.34 -6.56 -13.39
C GLY A 32 12.21 -7.07 -12.52
N GLY A 33 11.99 -6.45 -11.36
CA GLY A 33 11.01 -6.90 -10.37
C GLY A 33 9.59 -6.46 -10.66
N ILE A 34 8.70 -6.86 -9.77
CA ILE A 34 7.28 -6.51 -9.84
C ILE A 34 6.88 -5.69 -8.61
N ILE A 35 5.85 -4.87 -8.80
CA ILE A 35 5.28 -4.04 -7.74
C ILE A 35 3.86 -4.50 -7.49
N ARG A 36 3.50 -4.67 -6.23
CA ARG A 36 2.11 -4.85 -5.82
C ARG A 36 1.67 -3.66 -5.00
N LEU A 37 0.63 -2.99 -5.46
CA LEU A 37 -0.03 -1.93 -4.70
C LEU A 37 -1.01 -2.56 -3.73
N ILE A 38 -1.05 -2.06 -2.51
CA ILE A 38 -2.01 -2.54 -1.51
C ILE A 38 -2.76 -1.37 -0.88
N ASN A 39 -4.06 -1.51 -0.80
CA ASN A 39 -4.91 -0.64 0.00
C ASN A 39 -5.63 -1.47 1.05
N VAL A 40 -5.69 -0.97 2.27
CA VAL A 40 -6.37 -1.65 3.38
C VAL A 40 -7.59 -0.83 3.79
N LEU A 41 -8.75 -1.46 3.71
CA LEU A 41 -10.01 -0.85 4.12
C LEU A 41 -10.26 -1.17 5.61
N PRO A 42 -10.85 -0.23 6.35
CA PRO A 42 -11.23 -0.52 7.73
C PRO A 42 -12.40 -1.49 7.77
N VAL A 43 -12.50 -2.23 8.87
CA VAL A 43 -13.68 -3.06 9.13
C VAL A 43 -14.81 -2.14 9.59
N THR A 44 -16.00 -2.30 9.00
CA THR A 44 -17.17 -1.54 9.42
C THR A 44 -17.56 -1.98 10.84
N PRO A 45 -17.64 -1.06 11.82
CA PRO A 45 -18.04 -1.41 13.17
C PRO A 45 -19.43 -2.04 13.17
N PRO A 46 -19.65 -3.11 13.96
CA PRO A 46 -20.96 -3.76 14.02
C PRO A 46 -22.11 -2.81 14.35
N MET A 47 -21.86 -1.79 15.15
CA MET A 47 -22.85 -0.79 15.51
C MET A 47 -23.37 0.01 14.31
N LEU A 48 -22.59 0.10 13.26
CA LEU A 48 -22.92 0.88 12.07
C LEU A 48 -23.49 0.03 10.94
N MET A 49 -23.52 -1.29 11.11
CA MET A 49 -23.94 -2.20 10.03
C MET A 49 -25.39 -1.96 9.59
N GLU A 50 -26.27 -1.57 10.50
CA GLU A 50 -27.67 -1.30 10.17
C GLU A 50 -27.89 0.07 9.49
N TYR A 51 -26.87 0.93 9.49
CA TYR A 51 -26.95 2.27 8.91
C TYR A 51 -26.31 2.36 7.53
N VAL A 52 -25.79 1.26 7.01
CA VAL A 52 -25.15 1.21 5.70
C VAL A 52 -25.87 0.19 4.82
N PRO A 53 -25.78 0.32 3.48
CA PRO A 53 -26.36 -0.68 2.59
C PRO A 53 -25.78 -2.07 2.84
N ALA A 54 -26.56 -3.10 2.52
CA ALA A 54 -26.13 -4.49 2.72
C ALA A 54 -24.85 -4.83 1.94
N ASP A 55 -24.64 -4.18 0.79
CA ASP A 55 -23.47 -4.39 -0.08
C ASP A 55 -22.38 -3.33 0.11
N PHE A 56 -22.40 -2.62 1.24
CA PHE A 56 -21.48 -1.51 1.50
C PHE A 56 -20.01 -1.94 1.38
N ASP A 57 -19.63 -3.04 2.03
CA ASP A 57 -18.25 -3.53 1.99
C ASP A 57 -17.82 -3.92 0.58
N GLU A 58 -18.72 -4.54 -0.17
CA GLU A 58 -18.47 -4.93 -1.56
C GLU A 58 -18.25 -3.70 -2.45
N GLN A 59 -19.07 -2.67 -2.28
CA GLN A 59 -18.91 -1.42 -3.03
C GLN A 59 -17.62 -0.71 -2.68
N GLN A 60 -17.25 -0.69 -1.41
CA GLN A 60 -15.99 -0.10 -0.95
C GLN A 60 -14.80 -0.83 -1.59
N ARG A 61 -14.84 -2.15 -1.61
CA ARG A 61 -13.80 -2.96 -2.21
C ARG A 61 -13.65 -2.68 -3.71
N ARG A 62 -14.76 -2.64 -4.43
CA ARG A 62 -14.73 -2.35 -5.88
C ARG A 62 -14.17 -0.97 -6.18
N SER A 63 -14.60 0.04 -5.43
CA SER A 63 -14.06 1.39 -5.58
C SER A 63 -12.55 1.43 -5.36
N ALA A 64 -12.08 0.73 -4.33
CA ALA A 64 -10.65 0.67 -4.04
C ALA A 64 -9.89 -0.08 -5.13
N GLU A 65 -10.42 -1.20 -5.61
CA GLU A 65 -9.80 -1.97 -6.69
C GLU A 65 -9.70 -1.14 -7.97
N ASP A 66 -10.75 -0.42 -8.32
CA ASP A 66 -10.75 0.46 -9.49
C ASP A 66 -9.72 1.58 -9.36
N ALA A 67 -9.66 2.20 -8.18
CA ALA A 67 -8.71 3.27 -7.92
C ALA A 67 -7.26 2.79 -8.02
N LEU A 68 -6.96 1.61 -7.46
CA LEU A 68 -5.63 1.03 -7.57
C LEU A 68 -5.29 0.65 -9.00
N SER A 69 -6.27 0.16 -9.77
CA SER A 69 -6.06 -0.18 -11.19
C SER A 69 -5.69 1.05 -12.01
N ILE A 70 -6.29 2.20 -11.71
CA ILE A 70 -5.95 3.46 -12.38
C ILE A 70 -4.49 3.83 -12.07
N ILE A 71 -4.10 3.76 -10.81
CA ILE A 71 -2.72 4.06 -10.40
C ILE A 71 -1.75 3.09 -11.08
N ALA A 72 -2.07 1.79 -11.09
CA ALA A 72 -1.24 0.77 -11.72
C ALA A 72 -1.07 1.03 -13.22
N GLY A 73 -2.13 1.48 -13.89
CA GLY A 73 -2.09 1.79 -15.31
C GLY A 73 -1.20 2.99 -15.67
N GLU A 74 -0.92 3.85 -14.70
CA GLU A 74 -0.04 5.01 -14.90
C GLU A 74 1.44 4.66 -14.73
N ILE A 75 1.75 3.46 -14.25
CA ILE A 75 3.13 3.05 -13.98
C ILE A 75 3.77 2.49 -15.25
N ALA A 76 4.91 3.08 -15.63
CA ALA A 76 5.62 2.70 -16.85
C ALA A 76 6.56 1.51 -16.62
N LEU A 77 5.98 0.33 -16.44
CA LEU A 77 6.71 -0.94 -16.34
C LEU A 77 6.15 -1.92 -17.35
N ALA A 78 6.84 -3.04 -17.54
CA ALA A 78 6.41 -4.09 -18.47
C ALA A 78 5.03 -4.62 -18.05
N ALA A 79 4.26 -5.09 -19.02
CA ALA A 79 2.93 -5.65 -18.77
C ALA A 79 3.05 -6.80 -17.75
N GLY A 80 2.14 -6.81 -16.78
CA GLY A 80 2.14 -7.81 -15.71
C GLY A 80 3.10 -7.53 -14.55
N SER A 81 3.90 -6.47 -14.64
CA SER A 81 4.85 -6.10 -13.58
C SER A 81 4.22 -5.29 -12.45
N VAL A 82 2.97 -4.86 -12.61
CA VAL A 82 2.26 -4.13 -11.56
C VAL A 82 0.95 -4.85 -11.29
N THR A 83 0.73 -5.22 -10.05
CA THR A 83 -0.51 -5.83 -9.58
C THR A 83 -1.06 -5.02 -8.42
N SER A 84 -2.28 -5.30 -8.00
CA SER A 84 -2.88 -4.61 -6.88
C SER A 84 -3.75 -5.55 -6.07
N VAL A 85 -3.93 -5.23 -4.79
CA VAL A 85 -4.77 -5.99 -3.88
C VAL A 85 -5.43 -5.05 -2.88
N VAL A 86 -6.67 -5.34 -2.53
CA VAL A 86 -7.41 -4.66 -1.47
C VAL A 86 -7.65 -5.65 -0.36
N ARG A 87 -7.28 -5.28 0.85
CA ARG A 87 -7.51 -6.08 2.05
C ARG A 87 -8.38 -5.28 3.02
N GLN A 88 -8.90 -5.94 4.03
CA GLN A 88 -9.74 -5.32 5.04
C GLN A 88 -9.24 -5.71 6.43
N GLY A 89 -9.08 -4.74 7.30
CA GLY A 89 -8.58 -4.98 8.66
C GLY A 89 -7.73 -3.83 9.17
N GLY A 90 -6.83 -4.13 10.08
CA GLY A 90 -5.85 -3.15 10.57
C GLY A 90 -4.79 -2.90 9.51
N ILE A 91 -4.44 -1.63 9.32
CA ILE A 91 -3.58 -1.25 8.18
C ILE A 91 -2.24 -1.97 8.21
N TYR A 92 -1.47 -1.81 9.28
CA TYR A 92 -0.13 -2.41 9.29
C TYR A 92 -0.18 -3.94 9.35
N GLN A 93 -1.18 -4.50 10.04
CA GLN A 93 -1.33 -5.95 10.14
C GLN A 93 -1.58 -6.56 8.75
N GLU A 94 -2.45 -5.95 7.97
CA GLU A 94 -2.78 -6.45 6.64
C GLU A 94 -1.63 -6.24 5.65
N VAL A 95 -0.89 -5.14 5.77
CA VAL A 95 0.32 -4.92 4.97
C VAL A 95 1.34 -6.03 5.24
N LEU A 96 1.58 -6.35 6.51
CA LEU A 96 2.52 -7.40 6.88
C LEU A 96 2.07 -8.79 6.42
N GLU A 97 0.78 -9.06 6.50
CA GLU A 97 0.22 -10.33 6.04
C GLU A 97 0.35 -10.47 4.52
N GLU A 98 0.06 -9.41 3.78
CA GLU A 98 0.23 -9.43 2.33
C GLU A 98 1.71 -9.56 1.94
N ALA A 99 2.60 -8.93 2.68
CA ALA A 99 4.03 -9.07 2.44
C ALA A 99 4.49 -10.53 2.53
N LYS A 100 3.94 -11.27 3.49
CA LYS A 100 4.20 -12.70 3.63
C LYS A 100 3.66 -13.49 2.43
N GLU A 101 2.40 -13.29 2.09
CA GLU A 101 1.74 -14.04 1.01
C GLU A 101 2.36 -13.74 -0.34
N PHE A 102 2.68 -12.49 -0.59
CA PHE A 102 3.34 -12.04 -1.82
C PHE A 102 4.81 -12.43 -1.86
N LYS A 103 5.38 -12.80 -0.72
CA LYS A 103 6.82 -13.03 -0.56
C LYS A 103 7.63 -11.78 -0.91
N ALA A 104 7.19 -10.66 -0.39
CA ALA A 104 7.86 -9.39 -0.60
C ALA A 104 9.28 -9.43 -0.05
N ASP A 105 10.23 -8.91 -0.81
CA ASP A 105 11.59 -8.69 -0.33
C ASP A 105 11.84 -7.22 -0.01
N LEU A 106 10.88 -6.36 -0.33
CA LEU A 106 10.92 -4.94 0.03
C LEU A 106 9.51 -4.39 0.19
N ILE A 107 9.30 -3.62 1.24
CA ILE A 107 8.12 -2.77 1.38
C ILE A 107 8.60 -1.33 1.23
N VAL A 108 8.02 -0.59 0.29
CA VAL A 108 8.31 0.84 0.11
C VAL A 108 7.08 1.62 0.52
N MET A 109 7.24 2.54 1.44
CA MET A 109 6.11 3.32 1.91
C MET A 109 6.50 4.76 2.15
N SER A 110 5.51 5.63 2.13
CA SER A 110 5.70 7.05 2.44
C SER A 110 5.63 7.27 3.93
N SER A 111 6.36 8.27 4.41
CA SER A 111 6.12 8.79 5.74
C SER A 111 4.78 9.54 5.73
N HIS A 112 4.34 9.97 6.89
CA HIS A 112 3.07 10.69 6.99
C HIS A 112 3.17 12.10 6.39
N ARG A 113 2.07 12.84 6.48
CA ARG A 113 1.85 14.13 5.84
C ARG A 113 2.91 15.17 6.16
N VAL A 114 3.16 16.03 5.16
CA VAL A 114 3.96 17.25 5.31
C VAL A 114 3.36 18.14 6.41
N GLY A 115 4.23 18.75 7.22
CA GLY A 115 3.79 19.59 8.34
C GLY A 115 3.86 18.91 9.69
N VAL A 116 3.91 17.59 9.72
CA VAL A 116 4.19 16.83 10.93
C VAL A 116 5.71 16.77 11.12
N ARG A 117 6.17 16.60 12.34
CA ARG A 117 7.59 16.58 12.64
C ARG A 117 8.32 15.53 11.81
N THR A 118 9.28 15.97 11.02
CA THR A 118 9.93 15.13 10.01
C THR A 118 10.79 14.01 10.57
N TYR A 119 11.17 14.06 11.83
CA TYR A 119 11.96 13.02 12.45
C TYR A 119 11.16 11.91 13.13
N PHE A 120 9.82 12.00 13.10
CA PHE A 120 8.96 10.93 13.57
C PHE A 120 8.40 10.13 12.38
N LEU A 121 8.38 8.83 12.53
CA LEU A 121 7.67 7.98 11.61
C LEU A 121 6.17 8.02 11.94
N GLY A 122 5.33 7.93 10.93
CA GLY A 122 3.90 7.72 11.15
C GLY A 122 3.64 6.39 11.84
N SER A 123 2.48 6.25 12.46
CA SER A 123 2.11 5.05 13.21
C SER A 123 2.22 3.77 12.37
N VAL A 124 1.66 3.79 11.16
CA VAL A 124 1.70 2.63 10.26
C VAL A 124 3.13 2.31 9.85
N ALA A 125 3.89 3.33 9.41
CA ALA A 125 5.27 3.14 8.99
C ALA A 125 6.13 2.61 10.13
N GLY A 126 5.95 3.15 11.33
CA GLY A 126 6.67 2.68 12.52
C GLY A 126 6.41 1.22 12.83
N HIS A 127 5.17 0.78 12.76
CA HIS A 127 4.83 -0.62 13.00
C HIS A 127 5.35 -1.55 11.90
N VAL A 128 5.27 -1.13 10.65
CA VAL A 128 5.79 -1.94 9.55
C VAL A 128 7.30 -2.10 9.67
N VAL A 129 8.03 -1.02 9.95
CA VAL A 129 9.48 -1.09 10.15
C VAL A 129 9.83 -2.05 11.28
N ARG A 130 9.07 -2.01 12.37
CA ARG A 130 9.34 -2.83 13.54
C ARG A 130 9.09 -4.31 13.32
N TYR A 131 8.04 -4.67 12.59
CA TYR A 131 7.56 -6.06 12.53
C TYR A 131 7.78 -6.75 11.19
N ALA A 132 8.21 -6.05 10.15
CA ALA A 132 8.42 -6.68 8.85
C ALA A 132 9.58 -7.68 8.89
N ALA A 133 9.40 -8.79 8.19
CA ALA A 133 10.45 -9.79 8.01
C ALA A 133 11.38 -9.47 6.82
N CYS A 134 10.98 -8.51 5.98
CA CYS A 134 11.77 -8.09 4.82
C CYS A 134 12.28 -6.67 5.01
N SER A 135 13.07 -6.19 4.05
CA SER A 135 13.53 -4.80 4.04
C SER A 135 12.36 -3.83 3.93
N VAL A 136 12.48 -2.70 4.60
CA VAL A 136 11.47 -1.63 4.54
C VAL A 136 12.18 -0.33 4.23
N MET A 137 11.69 0.36 3.20
CA MET A 137 12.18 1.69 2.84
C MET A 137 11.07 2.70 3.10
N VAL A 138 11.35 3.70 3.91
CA VAL A 138 10.42 4.80 4.18
C VAL A 138 10.90 6.03 3.44
N VAL A 139 10.12 6.48 2.47
CA VAL A 139 10.45 7.65 1.67
C VAL A 139 9.85 8.87 2.34
N ARG A 140 10.72 9.81 2.67
CA ARG A 140 10.34 11.03 3.40
C ARG A 140 10.27 12.21 2.45
N ARG A 141 9.07 12.58 2.08
CA ARG A 141 8.83 13.82 1.31
C ARG A 141 7.37 14.12 1.18
#